data_e1ba4ec5bba7caa46228c19f26fcce72
#
_entry.id   e1ba4ec5bba7caa46228c19f26fcce72
#
_cell.length_a   1.000
_cell.length_b   1.000
_cell.length_c   1.000
_cell.angle_alpha   90.00
_cell.angle_beta   90.00
_cell.angle_gamma   90.00
#
_symmetry.space_group_name_H-M   'P 1'
#
loop_
_entity.id
_entity.type
_entity.pdbx_description
1 polymer ?
#
loop_
_entity_poly.entity_id
_entity_poly.type
_entity_poly.pdbx_seq_one_letter_code
_entity_poly.pdbx_strand_id
1 'polypeptide(L)'
;GGHPTLPPRRMTTTPTAELEHEADRLLQALAHVDCEPGRTWNYEGCLAIAPLTLEINRLKRELDAVILAHSYVEPEIIYGVADFRGDSYFLSLKAREARAKVIVFAGVVFMAETAKILSPEARVVVPDRGSGCSLADSITGEDVRRLKSLYPDATVVCYINSTAAVKAESDICVTSGNVYHIVSNLPAQRILFVPDRLMGQNLRDELRRRGVDKEIITSDGTCVVHDQFTPADIALARERFPGLKVVSHPECTPDVAAVSDFVGSTGAMMKYVKTTAAPYYLMLTECGLVGRLQVEAPEKAFIGGCRLCPYMKLNSLEKVRDALIAPRPDQIVTQIGRASCRERV
;
A
#
# COMPACT_ATOMS: atom_id res chain seq x y z
N GLY A 1 -21.75 -21.44 2.68
CA GLY A 1 -21.10 -21.49 1.43
C GLY A 1 -19.87 -22.38 1.51
N GLY A 2 -19.90 -23.54 0.85
CA GLY A 2 -18.80 -24.50 0.87
C GLY A 2 -17.56 -23.94 0.20
N HIS A 3 -16.40 -24.31 0.74
CA HIS A 3 -15.12 -24.19 0.05
C HIS A 3 -15.21 -24.96 -1.27
N PRO A 4 -14.74 -24.45 -2.41
CA PRO A 4 -14.40 -25.30 -3.50
C PRO A 4 -13.29 -26.24 -3.03
N THR A 5 -13.61 -27.51 -2.83
CA THR A 5 -12.63 -28.54 -2.49
C THR A 5 -11.75 -28.74 -3.72
N LEU A 6 -10.48 -28.44 -3.58
CA LEU A 6 -9.48 -28.83 -4.58
C LEU A 6 -9.45 -30.36 -4.67
N PRO A 7 -9.38 -30.93 -5.87
CA PRO A 7 -9.21 -32.38 -6.03
C PRO A 7 -7.90 -32.80 -5.35
N PRO A 8 -7.78 -34.07 -4.92
CA PRO A 8 -6.59 -34.58 -4.27
C PRO A 8 -5.35 -34.34 -5.15
N ARG A 9 -4.34 -33.72 -4.55
CA ARG A 9 -3.10 -33.28 -5.18
C ARG A 9 -2.37 -34.47 -5.80
N ARG A 10 -2.39 -34.59 -7.13
CA ARG A 10 -1.33 -35.35 -7.82
C ARG A 10 -0.06 -34.49 -7.75
N MET A 11 0.96 -35.01 -7.11
CA MET A 11 2.31 -34.43 -7.20
C MET A 11 2.83 -34.62 -8.64
N THR A 12 2.51 -33.67 -9.50
CA THR A 12 3.16 -33.59 -10.81
C THR A 12 4.43 -32.78 -10.61
N THR A 13 5.59 -33.40 -10.84
CA THR A 13 6.85 -32.69 -10.92
C THR A 13 6.77 -31.71 -12.08
N THR A 14 6.98 -30.42 -11.80
CA THR A 14 7.03 -29.38 -12.86
C THR A 14 8.20 -29.70 -13.79
N PRO A 15 8.00 -29.72 -15.12
CA PRO A 15 9.08 -29.97 -16.07
C PRO A 15 10.23 -28.98 -15.89
N THR A 16 11.47 -29.40 -16.01
CA THR A 16 12.66 -28.57 -15.86
C THR A 16 12.63 -27.35 -16.79
N ALA A 17 12.20 -27.52 -18.03
CA ALA A 17 12.05 -26.44 -19.01
C ALA A 17 11.05 -25.36 -18.57
N GLU A 18 9.95 -25.73 -17.90
CA GLU A 18 8.98 -24.79 -17.37
C GLU A 18 9.56 -23.97 -16.20
N LEU A 19 10.35 -24.61 -15.33
CA LEU A 19 11.06 -23.94 -14.24
C LEU A 19 12.12 -22.96 -14.76
N GLU A 20 12.89 -23.36 -15.75
CA GLU A 20 13.91 -22.51 -16.38
C GLU A 20 13.26 -21.29 -17.06
N HIS A 21 12.19 -21.51 -17.83
CA HIS A 21 11.42 -20.41 -18.45
C HIS A 21 10.87 -19.42 -17.42
N GLU A 22 10.32 -19.93 -16.31
CA GLU A 22 9.80 -19.07 -15.22
C GLU A 22 10.93 -18.31 -14.53
N ALA A 23 12.09 -18.97 -14.32
CA ALA A 23 13.27 -18.31 -13.75
C ALA A 23 13.78 -17.17 -14.66
N ASP A 24 13.81 -17.37 -15.98
CA ASP A 24 14.15 -16.32 -16.93
C ASP A 24 13.17 -15.15 -16.90
N ARG A 25 11.87 -15.45 -16.83
CA ARG A 25 10.82 -14.42 -16.70
C ARG A 25 10.99 -13.60 -15.43
N LEU A 26 11.24 -14.26 -14.32
CA LEU A 26 11.46 -13.59 -13.02
C LEU A 26 12.75 -12.75 -13.05
N LEU A 27 13.82 -13.27 -13.63
CA LEU A 27 15.09 -12.54 -13.74
C LEU A 27 14.96 -11.28 -14.58
N GLN A 28 14.22 -11.33 -15.70
CA GLN A 28 13.93 -10.13 -16.51
C GLN A 28 13.28 -9.02 -15.70
N ALA A 29 12.38 -9.39 -14.76
CA ALA A 29 11.70 -8.42 -13.91
C ALA A 29 12.52 -7.96 -12.71
N LEU A 30 13.34 -8.83 -12.13
CA LEU A 30 13.95 -8.62 -10.81
C LEU A 30 15.45 -8.32 -10.83
N ALA A 31 16.14 -8.42 -11.97
CA ALA A 31 17.60 -8.31 -12.05
C ALA A 31 18.17 -6.98 -11.50
N HIS A 32 17.37 -5.91 -11.49
CA HIS A 32 17.78 -4.59 -11.00
C HIS A 32 17.31 -4.30 -9.56
N VAL A 33 16.62 -5.23 -8.92
CA VAL A 33 16.07 -5.07 -7.57
C VAL A 33 17.03 -5.65 -6.55
N ASP A 34 17.32 -4.89 -5.50
CA ASP A 34 18.06 -5.39 -4.36
C ASP A 34 17.22 -6.42 -3.60
N CYS A 35 17.75 -7.64 -3.42
CA CYS A 35 17.14 -8.65 -2.56
C CYS A 35 17.69 -8.61 -1.14
N GLU A 36 18.92 -8.09 -1.00
CA GLU A 36 19.62 -7.81 0.25
C GLU A 36 20.50 -6.57 0.02
N PRO A 37 20.95 -5.85 1.05
CA PRO A 37 21.84 -4.71 0.89
C PRO A 37 23.08 -5.05 0.04
N GLY A 38 23.18 -4.40 -1.14
CA GLY A 38 24.31 -4.62 -2.08
C GLY A 38 24.25 -5.92 -2.89
N ARG A 39 23.11 -6.63 -2.89
CA ARG A 39 22.93 -7.87 -3.65
C ARG A 39 21.60 -7.85 -4.41
N THR A 40 21.67 -7.94 -5.72
CA THR A 40 20.49 -8.03 -6.60
C THR A 40 20.05 -9.48 -6.81
N TRP A 41 18.79 -9.64 -7.29
CA TRP A 41 18.29 -10.93 -7.74
C TRP A 41 19.16 -11.49 -8.88
N ASN A 42 19.42 -12.80 -8.81
CA ASN A 42 20.13 -13.55 -9.84
C ASN A 42 19.29 -14.75 -10.32
N TYR A 43 19.77 -15.45 -11.34
CA TYR A 43 19.09 -16.60 -11.92
C TYR A 43 18.82 -17.72 -10.89
N GLU A 44 19.78 -17.98 -10.03
CA GLU A 44 19.68 -19.02 -9.00
C GLU A 44 18.57 -18.71 -7.98
N GLY A 45 18.47 -17.45 -7.54
CA GLY A 45 17.38 -16.97 -6.69
C GLY A 45 16.02 -17.05 -7.38
N CYS A 46 15.95 -16.68 -8.65
CA CYS A 46 14.74 -16.80 -9.46
C CYS A 46 14.33 -18.26 -9.66
N LEU A 47 15.27 -19.14 -9.93
CA LEU A 47 15.01 -20.58 -10.07
C LEU A 47 14.50 -21.21 -8.77
N ALA A 48 15.01 -20.75 -7.62
CA ALA A 48 14.56 -21.23 -6.32
C ALA A 48 13.09 -20.92 -6.03
N ILE A 49 12.58 -19.79 -6.47
CA ILE A 49 11.17 -19.40 -6.26
C ILE A 49 10.24 -19.79 -7.42
N ALA A 50 10.77 -20.20 -8.56
CA ALA A 50 9.98 -20.53 -9.76
C ALA A 50 8.90 -21.61 -9.51
N PRO A 51 9.14 -22.70 -8.76
CA PRO A 51 8.09 -23.67 -8.46
C PRO A 51 6.89 -23.04 -7.75
N LEU A 52 7.15 -22.10 -6.83
CA LEU A 52 6.14 -21.46 -6.02
C LEU A 52 5.33 -20.44 -6.82
N THR A 53 5.97 -19.62 -7.65
CA THR A 53 5.27 -18.65 -8.51
C THR A 53 4.42 -19.36 -9.57
N LEU A 54 4.91 -20.46 -10.16
CA LEU A 54 4.13 -21.29 -11.08
C LEU A 54 2.90 -21.90 -10.38
N GLU A 55 3.08 -22.44 -9.18
CA GLU A 55 1.98 -23.01 -8.40
C GLU A 55 0.92 -21.93 -8.09
N ILE A 56 1.31 -20.77 -7.61
CA ILE A 56 0.40 -19.66 -7.30
C ILE A 56 -0.38 -19.23 -8.55
N ASN A 57 0.32 -19.03 -9.66
CA ASN A 57 -0.31 -18.60 -10.91
C ASN A 57 -1.27 -19.66 -11.48
N ARG A 58 -1.00 -20.96 -11.25
CA ARG A 58 -1.95 -22.03 -11.56
C ARG A 58 -3.18 -21.99 -10.66
N LEU A 59 -2.98 -21.87 -9.34
CA LEU A 59 -4.07 -21.79 -8.36
C LEU A 59 -5.00 -20.59 -8.62
N LYS A 60 -4.46 -19.43 -9.02
CA LYS A 60 -5.27 -18.27 -9.40
C LYS A 60 -6.28 -18.62 -10.51
N ARG A 61 -5.84 -19.32 -11.55
CA ARG A 61 -6.71 -19.73 -12.65
C ARG A 61 -7.75 -20.75 -12.21
N GLU A 62 -7.35 -21.75 -11.44
CA GLU A 62 -8.24 -22.82 -10.95
C GLU A 62 -9.33 -22.30 -10.01
N LEU A 63 -9.01 -21.30 -9.20
CA LEU A 63 -9.91 -20.76 -8.17
C LEU A 63 -10.68 -19.50 -8.63
N ASP A 64 -10.46 -19.03 -9.86
CA ASP A 64 -10.97 -17.74 -10.31
C ASP A 64 -10.59 -16.62 -9.31
N ALA A 65 -9.28 -16.53 -9.03
CA ALA A 65 -8.71 -15.62 -8.06
C ALA A 65 -7.85 -14.56 -8.71
N VAL A 66 -7.84 -13.36 -8.12
CA VAL A 66 -6.90 -12.27 -8.43
C VAL A 66 -6.07 -11.92 -7.20
N ILE A 67 -4.83 -11.52 -7.42
CA ILE A 67 -3.93 -11.03 -6.40
C ILE A 67 -3.72 -9.53 -6.61
N LEU A 68 -4.12 -8.74 -5.62
CA LEU A 68 -3.85 -7.32 -5.52
C LEU A 68 -2.65 -7.13 -4.59
N ALA A 69 -1.57 -6.51 -5.07
CA ALA A 69 -0.35 -6.30 -4.30
C ALA A 69 -0.04 -4.81 -4.12
N HIS A 70 0.10 -4.39 -2.87
CA HIS A 70 0.58 -3.04 -2.59
C HIS A 70 2.05 -2.87 -2.98
N SER A 71 2.44 -1.67 -3.39
CA SER A 71 3.81 -1.33 -3.80
C SER A 71 4.88 -1.59 -2.74
N TYR A 72 4.49 -1.78 -1.48
CA TYR A 72 5.41 -1.98 -0.35
C TYR A 72 5.65 -3.44 0.02
N VAL A 73 4.97 -4.40 -0.61
CA VAL A 73 5.28 -5.82 -0.40
C VAL A 73 6.53 -6.23 -1.17
N GLU A 74 6.99 -7.46 -0.96
CA GLU A 74 8.21 -7.95 -1.60
C GLU A 74 8.09 -8.01 -3.13
N PRO A 75 9.17 -7.69 -3.86
CA PRO A 75 9.17 -7.60 -5.32
C PRO A 75 8.75 -8.90 -6.01
N GLU A 76 9.10 -10.05 -5.45
CA GLU A 76 8.73 -11.35 -6.00
C GLU A 76 7.22 -11.63 -5.94
N ILE A 77 6.50 -11.01 -5.02
CA ILE A 77 5.03 -11.04 -5.01
C ILE A 77 4.50 -10.12 -6.12
N ILE A 78 5.03 -8.89 -6.19
CA ILE A 78 4.58 -7.86 -7.13
C ILE A 78 4.77 -8.31 -8.59
N TYR A 79 5.94 -8.84 -8.92
CA TYR A 79 6.30 -9.21 -10.29
C TYR A 79 6.16 -10.70 -10.58
N GLY A 80 6.13 -11.53 -9.55
CA GLY A 80 5.96 -12.97 -9.71
C GLY A 80 4.50 -13.40 -9.89
N VAL A 81 3.59 -12.87 -9.08
CA VAL A 81 2.24 -13.43 -8.96
C VAL A 81 1.10 -12.41 -8.93
N ALA A 82 1.35 -11.12 -8.70
CA ALA A 82 0.29 -10.12 -8.63
C ALA A 82 -0.33 -9.84 -10.01
N ASP A 83 -1.67 -9.72 -10.04
CA ASP A 83 -2.42 -9.29 -11.22
C ASP A 83 -2.46 -7.76 -11.31
N PHE A 84 -2.59 -7.11 -10.16
CA PHE A 84 -2.56 -5.64 -10.06
C PHE A 84 -1.61 -5.22 -8.94
N ARG A 85 -0.86 -4.17 -9.18
CA ARG A 85 0.11 -3.57 -8.25
C ARG A 85 -0.04 -2.07 -8.22
N GLY A 86 0.05 -1.46 -7.05
CA GLY A 86 -0.10 -0.02 -6.93
C GLY A 86 -0.22 0.47 -5.49
N ASP A 87 -0.70 1.70 -5.36
CA ASP A 87 -1.06 2.30 -4.09
C ASP A 87 -2.49 1.93 -3.66
N SER A 88 -2.87 2.37 -2.47
CA SER A 88 -4.19 2.08 -1.89
C SER A 88 -5.34 2.56 -2.77
N TYR A 89 -5.19 3.72 -3.44
CA TYR A 89 -6.23 4.25 -4.33
C TYR A 89 -6.43 3.37 -5.55
N PHE A 90 -5.35 3.09 -6.27
CA PHE A 90 -5.40 2.24 -7.46
C PHE A 90 -5.95 0.85 -7.15
N LEU A 91 -5.48 0.22 -6.07
CA LEU A 91 -5.93 -1.12 -5.69
C LEU A 91 -7.39 -1.13 -5.23
N SER A 92 -7.89 -0.06 -4.61
CA SER A 92 -9.32 0.08 -4.27
C SER A 92 -10.19 0.10 -5.52
N LEU A 93 -9.77 0.83 -6.56
CA LEU A 93 -10.46 0.82 -7.86
C LEU A 93 -10.45 -0.59 -8.47
N LYS A 94 -9.31 -1.27 -8.47
CA LYS A 94 -9.18 -2.63 -9.01
C LYS A 94 -10.00 -3.65 -8.23
N ALA A 95 -10.07 -3.54 -6.91
CA ALA A 95 -10.95 -4.36 -6.08
C ALA A 95 -12.42 -4.18 -6.47
N ARG A 96 -12.87 -2.93 -6.70
CA ARG A 96 -14.24 -2.63 -7.14
C ARG A 96 -14.55 -3.20 -8.53
N GLU A 97 -13.59 -3.16 -9.44
CA GLU A 97 -13.73 -3.66 -10.82
C GLU A 97 -13.61 -5.19 -10.92
N ALA A 98 -12.99 -5.83 -9.93
CA ALA A 98 -12.73 -7.25 -9.93
C ALA A 98 -14.04 -8.05 -9.91
N ARG A 99 -14.15 -9.02 -10.85
CA ARG A 99 -15.26 -9.98 -10.92
C ARG A 99 -14.83 -11.38 -10.49
N ALA A 100 -13.65 -11.51 -9.94
CA ALA A 100 -13.10 -12.77 -9.45
C ALA A 100 -13.86 -13.28 -8.22
N LYS A 101 -13.92 -14.60 -8.05
CA LYS A 101 -14.52 -15.24 -6.88
C LYS A 101 -13.70 -15.03 -5.62
N VAL A 102 -12.38 -14.95 -5.78
CA VAL A 102 -11.42 -14.79 -4.69
C VAL A 102 -10.52 -13.60 -4.98
N ILE A 103 -10.35 -12.74 -3.99
CA ILE A 103 -9.36 -11.65 -4.00
C ILE A 103 -8.36 -11.95 -2.88
N VAL A 104 -7.11 -12.19 -3.23
CA VAL A 104 -6.01 -12.21 -2.26
C VAL A 104 -5.40 -10.81 -2.23
N PHE A 105 -5.46 -10.19 -1.07
CA PHE A 105 -4.88 -8.86 -0.90
C PHE A 105 -3.51 -8.97 -0.21
N ALA A 106 -2.43 -8.90 -0.99
CA ALA A 106 -1.07 -8.82 -0.49
C ALA A 106 -0.74 -7.36 -0.11
N GLY A 107 -0.92 -7.08 1.16
CA GLY A 107 -0.79 -5.75 1.75
C GLY A 107 -1.10 -5.83 3.23
N VAL A 108 -1.85 -4.88 3.75
CA VAL A 108 -2.29 -4.82 5.14
C VAL A 108 -3.81 -5.00 5.27
N VAL A 109 -4.26 -5.41 6.45
CA VAL A 109 -5.64 -5.86 6.69
C VAL A 109 -6.69 -4.81 6.31
N PHE A 110 -6.48 -3.53 6.63
CA PHE A 110 -7.47 -2.48 6.30
C PHE A 110 -7.70 -2.33 4.79
N MET A 111 -6.70 -2.65 3.96
CA MET A 111 -6.85 -2.66 2.50
C MET A 111 -7.75 -3.79 2.04
N ALA A 112 -7.61 -4.97 2.65
CA ALA A 112 -8.49 -6.10 2.39
C ALA A 112 -9.92 -5.84 2.87
N GLU A 113 -10.11 -5.14 3.99
CA GLU A 113 -11.42 -4.67 4.44
C GLU A 113 -12.05 -3.71 3.42
N THR A 114 -11.28 -2.76 2.90
CA THR A 114 -11.73 -1.86 1.82
C THR A 114 -12.11 -2.65 0.56
N ALA A 115 -11.29 -3.62 0.16
CA ALA A 115 -11.61 -4.50 -0.97
C ALA A 115 -12.92 -5.27 -0.74
N LYS A 116 -13.17 -5.75 0.49
CA LYS A 116 -14.41 -6.44 0.84
C LYS A 116 -15.63 -5.53 0.81
N ILE A 117 -15.49 -4.27 1.26
CA ILE A 117 -16.55 -3.25 1.15
C ILE A 117 -16.93 -3.03 -0.31
N LEU A 118 -15.95 -2.91 -1.19
CA LEU A 118 -16.14 -2.59 -2.60
C LEU A 118 -16.52 -3.80 -3.46
N SER A 119 -16.17 -5.02 -3.05
CA SER A 119 -16.47 -6.30 -3.71
C SER A 119 -17.07 -7.29 -2.72
N PRO A 120 -18.29 -7.05 -2.23
CA PRO A 120 -18.88 -7.84 -1.14
C PRO A 120 -19.14 -9.31 -1.51
N GLU A 121 -19.33 -9.61 -2.79
CA GLU A 121 -19.58 -10.96 -3.28
C GLU A 121 -18.29 -11.81 -3.34
N ALA A 122 -17.14 -11.18 -3.49
CA ALA A 122 -15.86 -11.88 -3.53
C ALA A 122 -15.47 -12.38 -2.14
N ARG A 123 -14.80 -13.53 -2.09
CA ARG A 123 -14.06 -13.94 -0.90
C ARG A 123 -12.74 -13.17 -0.87
N VAL A 124 -12.59 -12.27 0.09
CA VAL A 124 -11.36 -11.50 0.29
C VAL A 124 -10.51 -12.14 1.37
N VAL A 125 -9.26 -12.39 1.08
CA VAL A 125 -8.30 -13.10 1.95
C VAL A 125 -7.02 -12.30 2.08
N VAL A 126 -6.44 -12.30 3.27
CA VAL A 126 -5.11 -11.74 3.55
C VAL A 126 -4.09 -12.86 3.74
N PRO A 127 -2.88 -12.76 3.18
CA PRO A 127 -1.83 -13.76 3.37
C PRO A 127 -1.41 -13.91 4.84
N ASP A 128 -1.40 -12.81 5.59
CA ASP A 128 -1.08 -12.81 7.02
C ASP A 128 -2.01 -11.87 7.79
N ARG A 129 -2.71 -12.39 8.80
CA ARG A 129 -3.61 -11.61 9.65
C ARG A 129 -2.85 -10.61 10.55
N GLY A 130 -1.60 -10.87 10.85
CA GLY A 130 -0.71 -9.96 11.58
C GLY A 130 -0.28 -8.73 10.79
N SER A 131 -0.60 -8.67 9.50
CA SER A 131 -0.30 -7.54 8.60
C SER A 131 -1.21 -6.34 8.91
N GLY A 132 -0.99 -5.71 10.08
CA GLY A 132 -1.71 -4.54 10.58
C GLY A 132 -1.18 -3.23 10.01
N CYS A 133 -1.55 -2.13 10.67
CA CYS A 133 -1.07 -0.78 10.33
C CYS A 133 -1.14 0.11 11.57
N SER A 134 -0.04 0.79 11.91
CA SER A 134 0.00 1.68 13.07
C SER A 134 -1.05 2.79 13.03
N LEU A 135 -1.41 3.27 11.85
CA LEU A 135 -2.49 4.24 11.68
C LEU A 135 -3.86 3.61 11.91
N ALA A 136 -4.13 2.47 11.28
CA ALA A 136 -5.42 1.79 11.43
C ALA A 136 -5.67 1.34 12.88
N ASP A 137 -4.62 0.98 13.60
CA ASP A 137 -4.69 0.51 14.98
C ASP A 137 -4.73 1.66 16.02
N SER A 138 -4.49 2.91 15.58
CA SER A 138 -4.42 4.07 16.49
C SER A 138 -5.77 4.62 16.93
N ILE A 139 -6.86 4.24 16.27
CA ILE A 139 -8.21 4.78 16.52
C ILE A 139 -9.28 3.71 16.25
N THR A 140 -10.35 3.74 17.02
CA THR A 140 -11.51 2.87 16.87
C THR A 140 -12.74 3.63 16.34
N GLY A 141 -13.75 2.90 15.87
CA GLY A 141 -15.04 3.52 15.52
C GLY A 141 -15.71 4.22 16.70
N GLU A 142 -15.52 3.71 17.94
CA GLU A 142 -16.03 4.35 19.15
C GLU A 142 -15.32 5.68 19.43
N ASP A 143 -14.00 5.74 19.23
CA ASP A 143 -13.23 7.00 19.34
C ASP A 143 -13.75 8.03 18.34
N VAL A 144 -14.05 7.64 17.12
CA VAL A 144 -14.63 8.55 16.10
C VAL A 144 -15.98 9.07 16.56
N ARG A 145 -16.87 8.21 17.08
CA ARG A 145 -18.17 8.65 17.66
C ARG A 145 -17.99 9.67 18.78
N ARG A 146 -17.03 9.43 19.68
CA ARG A 146 -16.70 10.35 20.76
C ARG A 146 -16.19 11.69 20.23
N LEU A 147 -15.30 11.69 19.25
CA LEU A 147 -14.80 12.90 18.62
C LEU A 147 -15.90 13.69 17.89
N LYS A 148 -16.82 13.00 17.21
CA LYS A 148 -18.02 13.64 16.59
C LYS A 148 -18.88 14.34 17.64
N SER A 149 -19.00 13.80 18.84
CA SER A 149 -19.74 14.43 19.93
C SER A 149 -19.07 15.70 20.46
N LEU A 150 -17.73 15.75 20.41
CA LEU A 150 -16.94 16.94 20.79
C LEU A 150 -16.94 18.02 19.71
N TYR A 151 -17.05 17.61 18.45
CA TYR A 151 -17.01 18.50 17.27
C TYR A 151 -18.22 18.25 16.36
N PRO A 152 -19.45 18.56 16.82
CA PRO A 152 -20.69 18.16 16.13
C PRO A 152 -20.89 18.84 14.78
N ASP A 153 -20.20 19.95 14.53
CA ASP A 153 -20.21 20.71 13.28
C ASP A 153 -19.07 20.33 12.32
N ALA A 154 -18.18 19.42 12.71
CA ALA A 154 -17.09 18.96 11.87
C ALA A 154 -17.53 17.84 10.91
N THR A 155 -17.05 17.89 9.67
CA THR A 155 -17.12 16.75 8.75
C THR A 155 -15.97 15.82 9.02
N VAL A 156 -16.27 14.53 9.22
CA VAL A 156 -15.25 13.51 9.47
C VAL A 156 -14.69 12.99 8.15
N VAL A 157 -13.46 13.34 7.88
CA VAL A 157 -12.68 12.86 6.74
C VAL A 157 -11.73 11.77 7.21
N CYS A 158 -11.97 10.56 6.75
CA CYS A 158 -11.20 9.39 7.12
C CYS A 158 -10.14 9.11 6.06
N TYR A 159 -8.87 9.09 6.44
CA TYR A 159 -7.82 8.55 5.60
C TYR A 159 -8.00 7.03 5.45
N ILE A 160 -7.79 6.51 4.26
CA ILE A 160 -8.06 5.10 3.92
C ILE A 160 -7.31 4.11 4.81
N ASN A 161 -6.20 4.54 5.42
CA ASN A 161 -5.41 3.75 6.39
C ASN A 161 -6.13 3.65 7.74
N SER A 162 -7.31 3.09 7.72
CA SER A 162 -8.20 2.93 8.88
C SER A 162 -9.05 1.67 8.71
N THR A 163 -9.58 1.16 9.83
CA THR A 163 -10.46 -0.02 9.83
C THR A 163 -11.82 0.26 9.20
N ALA A 164 -12.53 -0.79 8.79
CA ALA A 164 -13.91 -0.69 8.32
C ALA A 164 -14.84 -0.04 9.37
N ALA A 165 -14.60 -0.28 10.66
CA ALA A 165 -15.37 0.33 11.74
C ALA A 165 -15.18 1.85 11.80
N VAL A 166 -13.96 2.36 11.60
CA VAL A 166 -13.67 3.80 11.52
C VAL A 166 -14.32 4.41 10.29
N LYS A 167 -14.24 3.74 9.13
CA LYS A 167 -14.90 4.17 7.89
C LYS A 167 -16.42 4.27 8.04
N ALA A 168 -17.03 3.34 8.79
CA ALA A 168 -18.47 3.32 9.04
C ALA A 168 -18.97 4.55 9.83
N GLU A 169 -18.13 5.12 10.68
CA GLU A 169 -18.43 6.32 11.48
C GLU A 169 -18.00 7.62 10.79
N SER A 170 -17.31 7.56 9.66
CA SER A 170 -16.80 8.71 8.92
C SER A 170 -17.78 9.16 7.84
N ASP A 171 -17.69 10.44 7.42
CA ASP A 171 -18.55 11.01 6.39
C ASP A 171 -18.00 10.77 5.00
N ILE A 172 -16.68 10.82 4.83
CA ILE A 172 -15.99 10.55 3.57
C ILE A 172 -14.63 9.91 3.82
N CYS A 173 -14.22 9.06 2.87
CA CYS A 173 -12.91 8.41 2.89
C CYS A 173 -12.01 8.98 1.78
N VAL A 174 -10.76 9.24 2.10
CA VAL A 174 -9.77 9.82 1.18
C VAL A 174 -8.49 9.00 1.17
N THR A 175 -7.70 9.18 0.11
CA THR A 175 -6.33 8.65 0.00
C THR A 175 -5.32 9.78 -0.05
N SER A 176 -4.03 9.48 0.09
CA SER A 176 -2.95 10.46 -0.12
C SER A 176 -2.98 11.07 -1.54
N GLY A 177 -3.58 10.38 -2.51
CA GLY A 177 -3.68 10.86 -3.90
C GLY A 177 -4.82 11.85 -4.15
N ASN A 178 -5.86 11.90 -3.31
CA ASN A 178 -7.05 12.73 -3.56
C ASN A 178 -7.45 13.66 -2.41
N VAL A 179 -6.80 13.57 -1.25
CA VAL A 179 -7.20 14.31 -0.04
C VAL A 179 -7.25 15.82 -0.25
N TYR A 180 -6.25 16.41 -0.90
CA TYR A 180 -6.20 17.86 -1.12
C TYR A 180 -7.34 18.34 -1.98
N HIS A 181 -7.63 17.63 -3.08
CA HIS A 181 -8.72 17.95 -3.97
C HIS A 181 -10.08 17.83 -3.27
N ILE A 182 -10.31 16.71 -2.59
CA ILE A 182 -11.58 16.47 -1.91
C ILE A 182 -11.82 17.49 -0.81
N VAL A 183 -10.87 17.65 0.12
CA VAL A 183 -11.04 18.54 1.27
C VAL A 183 -11.15 19.99 0.85
N SER A 184 -10.42 20.45 -0.17
CA SER A 184 -10.54 21.80 -0.69
C SER A 184 -11.96 22.13 -1.16
N ASN A 185 -12.67 21.15 -1.72
CA ASN A 185 -14.00 21.33 -2.31
C ASN A 185 -15.17 20.98 -1.35
N LEU A 186 -14.88 20.47 -0.15
CA LEU A 186 -15.95 20.24 0.83
C LEU A 186 -16.52 21.59 1.32
N PRO A 187 -17.85 21.69 1.50
CA PRO A 187 -18.46 22.92 2.00
C PRO A 187 -18.15 23.18 3.48
N ALA A 188 -17.83 22.15 4.26
CA ALA A 188 -17.53 22.26 5.67
C ALA A 188 -16.26 23.09 5.94
N GLN A 189 -16.35 24.00 6.92
CA GLN A 189 -15.20 24.80 7.38
C GLN A 189 -14.34 24.07 8.39
N ARG A 190 -14.93 23.16 9.15
CA ARG A 190 -14.26 22.36 10.16
C ARG A 190 -14.20 20.91 9.74
N ILE A 191 -13.00 20.35 9.70
CA ILE A 191 -12.71 18.97 9.27
C ILE A 191 -12.07 18.22 10.44
N LEU A 192 -12.65 17.09 10.80
CA LEU A 192 -12.03 16.12 11.69
C LEU A 192 -11.33 15.08 10.80
N PHE A 193 -10.00 15.18 10.71
CA PHE A 193 -9.17 14.30 9.90
C PHE A 193 -8.60 13.17 10.75
N VAL A 194 -8.92 11.94 10.44
CA VAL A 194 -8.48 10.75 11.15
C VAL A 194 -7.88 9.73 10.17
N PRO A 195 -6.96 8.86 10.60
CA PRO A 195 -6.26 8.78 11.89
C PRO A 195 -4.89 9.50 11.91
N ASP A 196 -4.38 9.98 10.77
CA ASP A 196 -3.00 10.44 10.62
C ASP A 196 -2.85 11.92 10.99
N ARG A 197 -2.17 12.17 12.13
CA ARG A 197 -1.87 13.51 12.62
C ARG A 197 -0.95 14.29 11.68
N LEU A 198 0.12 13.66 11.21
CA LEU A 198 1.13 14.32 10.37
C LEU A 198 0.57 14.67 8.99
N MET A 199 -0.17 13.75 8.38
CA MET A 199 -0.85 14.04 7.12
C MET A 199 -1.90 15.13 7.28
N GLY A 200 -2.64 15.16 8.40
CA GLY A 200 -3.58 16.22 8.71
C GLY A 200 -2.89 17.60 8.86
N GLN A 201 -1.71 17.64 9.45
CA GLN A 201 -0.90 18.86 9.53
C GLN A 201 -0.41 19.33 8.16
N ASN A 202 0.09 18.40 7.33
CA ASN A 202 0.49 18.69 5.95
C ASN A 202 -0.69 19.16 5.10
N LEU A 203 -1.88 18.57 5.29
CA LEU A 203 -3.12 19.00 4.66
C LEU A 203 -3.45 20.45 5.04
N ARG A 204 -3.43 20.79 6.32
CA ARG A 204 -3.67 22.15 6.80
C ARG A 204 -2.73 23.15 6.17
N ASP A 205 -1.44 22.84 6.15
CA ASP A 205 -0.41 23.74 5.64
C ASP A 205 -0.55 23.93 4.11
N GLU A 206 -0.88 22.88 3.38
CA GLU A 206 -1.15 22.94 1.94
C GLU A 206 -2.43 23.75 1.62
N LEU A 207 -3.51 23.56 2.39
CA LEU A 207 -4.73 24.35 2.23
C LEU A 207 -4.48 25.84 2.43
N ARG A 208 -3.73 26.20 3.48
CA ARG A 208 -3.32 27.60 3.73
C ARG A 208 -2.50 28.17 2.58
N ARG A 209 -1.56 27.41 2.05
CA ARG A 209 -0.75 27.82 0.89
C ARG A 209 -1.61 28.06 -0.36
N ARG A 210 -2.72 27.33 -0.51
CA ARG A 210 -3.72 27.53 -1.59
C ARG A 210 -4.75 28.61 -1.31
N GLY A 211 -4.69 29.28 -0.17
CA GLY A 211 -5.68 30.28 0.24
C GLY A 211 -7.03 29.70 0.64
N VAL A 212 -7.07 28.42 0.99
CA VAL A 212 -8.29 27.74 1.47
C VAL A 212 -8.29 27.74 2.98
N ASP A 213 -9.21 28.48 3.59
CA ASP A 213 -9.33 28.59 5.06
C ASP A 213 -10.27 27.49 5.59
N LYS A 214 -9.66 26.50 6.25
CA LYS A 214 -10.36 25.42 6.94
C LYS A 214 -9.65 25.06 8.22
N GLU A 215 -10.41 24.78 9.27
CA GLU A 215 -9.89 24.22 10.52
C GLU A 215 -9.73 22.70 10.37
N ILE A 216 -8.51 22.20 10.52
CA ILE A 216 -8.21 20.76 10.49
C ILE A 216 -7.91 20.30 11.91
N ILE A 217 -8.80 19.47 12.44
CA ILE A 217 -8.65 18.81 13.74
C ILE A 217 -8.17 17.39 13.46
N THR A 218 -7.14 16.91 14.17
CA THR A 218 -6.54 15.60 13.95
C THR A 218 -6.65 14.71 15.18
N SER A 219 -6.64 13.40 14.98
CA SER A 219 -6.30 12.41 16.03
C SER A 219 -4.77 12.21 16.09
N ASP A 220 -4.28 11.35 16.99
CA ASP A 220 -2.86 11.28 17.33
C ASP A 220 -2.06 10.19 16.58
N GLY A 221 -2.67 9.49 15.62
CA GLY A 221 -2.01 8.42 14.87
C GLY A 221 -0.85 8.92 14.01
N THR A 222 0.20 8.10 13.89
CA THR A 222 1.33 8.31 12.97
C THR A 222 1.71 7.00 12.28
N CYS A 223 2.33 7.12 11.11
CA CYS A 223 2.89 5.98 10.40
C CYS A 223 4.30 5.69 10.91
N VAL A 224 4.54 4.47 11.43
CA VAL A 224 5.85 4.03 11.96
C VAL A 224 6.98 4.05 10.92
N VAL A 225 6.67 4.16 9.65
CA VAL A 225 7.65 4.31 8.56
C VAL A 225 7.98 5.79 8.34
N HIS A 226 6.94 6.59 8.11
CA HIS A 226 7.09 7.96 7.62
C HIS A 226 7.44 8.99 8.72
N ASP A 227 7.15 8.68 9.97
CA ASP A 227 7.50 9.56 11.11
C ASP A 227 8.99 9.50 11.52
N GLN A 228 9.76 8.58 10.93
CA GLN A 228 11.18 8.40 11.24
C GLN A 228 12.13 9.31 10.46
N PHE A 229 11.66 9.93 9.38
CA PHE A 229 12.51 10.79 8.56
C PHE A 229 12.69 12.17 9.19
N THR A 230 13.88 12.75 9.04
CA THR A 230 14.20 14.06 9.61
C THR A 230 14.78 15.02 8.57
N PRO A 231 14.63 16.36 8.76
CA PRO A 231 15.31 17.35 7.92
C PRO A 231 16.83 17.23 7.94
N ALA A 232 17.41 16.77 9.06
CA ALA A 232 18.85 16.57 9.19
C ALA A 232 19.36 15.49 8.24
N ASP A 233 18.60 14.38 8.07
CA ASP A 233 18.94 13.32 7.11
C ASP A 233 18.96 13.87 5.68
N ILE A 234 18.00 14.74 5.34
CA ILE A 234 17.93 15.39 4.04
C ILE A 234 19.12 16.33 3.80
N ALA A 235 19.46 17.16 4.79
CA ALA A 235 20.59 18.09 4.69
C ALA A 235 21.91 17.35 4.45
N LEU A 236 22.14 16.28 5.22
CA LEU A 236 23.32 15.42 5.05
C LEU A 236 23.36 14.74 3.68
N ALA A 237 22.22 14.27 3.20
CA ALA A 237 22.13 13.65 1.88
C ALA A 237 22.43 14.65 0.76
N ARG A 238 21.91 15.87 0.84
CA ARG A 238 22.18 16.93 -0.14
C ARG A 238 23.64 17.38 -0.18
N GLU A 239 24.29 17.40 0.97
CA GLU A 239 25.72 17.69 1.05
C GLU A 239 26.56 16.66 0.32
N ARG A 240 26.19 15.36 0.45
CA ARG A 240 26.93 14.23 -0.15
C ARG A 240 26.61 14.00 -1.62
N PHE A 241 25.41 14.35 -2.05
CA PHE A 241 24.88 14.07 -3.40
C PHE A 241 24.37 15.35 -4.08
N PRO A 242 25.26 16.15 -4.69
CA PRO A 242 24.86 17.38 -5.40
C PRO A 242 23.81 17.07 -6.48
N GLY A 243 22.77 17.89 -6.56
CA GLY A 243 21.66 17.71 -7.50
C GLY A 243 20.60 16.69 -7.07
N LEU A 244 20.71 16.16 -5.84
CA LEU A 244 19.72 15.25 -5.25
C LEU A 244 18.31 15.84 -5.28
N LYS A 245 17.34 15.02 -5.70
CA LYS A 245 15.91 15.28 -5.52
C LYS A 245 15.35 14.45 -4.37
N VAL A 246 14.69 15.13 -3.46
CA VAL A 246 14.05 14.52 -2.28
C VAL A 246 12.56 14.39 -2.53
N VAL A 247 12.05 13.17 -2.43
CA VAL A 247 10.67 12.81 -2.71
C VAL A 247 10.07 12.16 -1.47
N SER A 248 9.04 12.78 -0.89
CA SER A 248 8.44 12.31 0.36
C SER A 248 6.94 12.04 0.25
N HIS A 249 6.46 11.20 1.16
CA HIS A 249 5.04 10.91 1.32
C HIS A 249 4.40 11.93 2.28
N PRO A 250 3.12 12.32 2.10
CA PRO A 250 2.45 13.28 3.00
C PRO A 250 2.23 12.78 4.44
N GLU A 251 2.52 11.51 4.74
CA GLU A 251 2.59 10.97 6.10
C GLU A 251 3.90 11.33 6.84
N CYS A 252 4.88 11.93 6.15
CA CYS A 252 6.08 12.48 6.79
C CYS A 252 5.75 13.72 7.61
N THR A 253 6.68 14.11 8.51
CA THR A 253 6.51 15.33 9.30
C THR A 253 6.42 16.57 8.41
N PRO A 254 5.72 17.65 8.83
CA PRO A 254 5.66 18.91 8.09
C PRO A 254 7.04 19.50 7.77
N ASP A 255 8.00 19.36 8.67
CA ASP A 255 9.38 19.86 8.48
C ASP A 255 10.09 19.10 7.34
N VAL A 256 9.87 17.79 7.22
CA VAL A 256 10.38 16.98 6.09
C VAL A 256 9.67 17.37 4.80
N ALA A 257 8.35 17.51 4.83
CA ALA A 257 7.57 17.92 3.66
C ALA A 257 8.02 19.30 3.14
N ALA A 258 8.28 20.25 4.04
CA ALA A 258 8.70 21.62 3.70
C ALA A 258 10.05 21.69 2.96
N VAL A 259 10.96 20.75 3.22
CA VAL A 259 12.30 20.73 2.59
C VAL A 259 12.41 19.70 1.46
N SER A 260 11.34 18.98 1.14
CA SER A 260 11.29 18.03 0.02
C SER A 260 11.06 18.74 -1.32
N ASP A 261 11.63 18.19 -2.39
CA ASP A 261 11.39 18.69 -3.76
C ASP A 261 10.00 18.31 -4.26
N PHE A 262 9.46 17.19 -3.78
CA PHE A 262 8.12 16.71 -4.12
C PHE A 262 7.50 15.97 -2.92
N VAL A 263 6.21 16.22 -2.70
CA VAL A 263 5.39 15.51 -1.71
C VAL A 263 4.15 14.98 -2.40
N GLY A 264 3.91 13.69 -2.29
CA GLY A 264 2.75 13.08 -2.94
C GLY A 264 2.52 11.61 -2.58
N SER A 265 1.41 11.06 -3.06
CA SER A 265 1.08 9.66 -2.92
C SER A 265 2.15 8.76 -3.56
N THR A 266 2.13 7.48 -3.21
CA THR A 266 3.03 6.47 -3.80
C THR A 266 3.02 6.51 -5.34
N GLY A 267 1.83 6.56 -5.96
CA GLY A 267 1.71 6.68 -7.41
C GLY A 267 2.23 8.01 -7.96
N ALA A 268 1.97 9.12 -7.26
CA ALA A 268 2.47 10.45 -7.64
C ALA A 268 4.00 10.54 -7.51
N MET A 269 4.58 9.96 -6.46
CA MET A 269 6.03 9.88 -6.29
C MET A 269 6.70 9.11 -7.44
N MET A 270 6.14 7.97 -7.82
CA MET A 270 6.63 7.19 -8.97
C MET A 270 6.58 8.00 -10.26
N LYS A 271 5.46 8.68 -10.51
CA LYS A 271 5.31 9.54 -11.69
C LYS A 271 6.35 10.66 -11.70
N TYR A 272 6.55 11.33 -10.56
CA TYR A 272 7.55 12.40 -10.44
C TYR A 272 8.95 11.91 -10.79
N VAL A 273 9.40 10.78 -10.23
CA VAL A 273 10.71 10.20 -10.54
C VAL A 273 10.85 9.86 -12.01
N LYS A 274 9.83 9.23 -12.62
CA LYS A 274 9.85 8.82 -14.03
C LYS A 274 9.87 10.01 -15.00
N THR A 275 9.28 11.15 -14.62
CA THR A 275 9.12 12.32 -15.50
C THR A 275 10.11 13.44 -15.24
N THR A 276 10.96 13.33 -14.23
CA THR A 276 11.99 14.34 -13.91
C THR A 276 13.39 13.80 -14.16
N ALA A 277 14.33 14.70 -14.36
CA ALA A 277 15.75 14.37 -14.51
C ALA A 277 16.51 14.85 -13.27
N ALA A 278 17.21 13.93 -12.61
CA ALA A 278 18.12 14.22 -11.52
C ALA A 278 19.22 13.17 -11.47
N PRO A 279 20.44 13.51 -11.00
CA PRO A 279 21.51 12.53 -10.86
C PRO A 279 21.19 11.49 -9.76
N TYR A 280 20.44 11.90 -8.73
CA TYR A 280 20.08 11.04 -7.59
C TYR A 280 18.69 11.39 -7.07
N TYR A 281 18.00 10.36 -6.53
CA TYR A 281 16.73 10.48 -5.81
C TYR A 281 16.86 9.91 -4.39
N LEU A 282 16.34 10.63 -3.41
CA LEU A 282 16.11 10.14 -2.05
C LEU A 282 14.61 9.96 -1.86
N MET A 283 14.20 8.72 -1.67
CA MET A 283 12.79 8.36 -1.47
C MET A 283 12.51 8.21 0.03
N LEU A 284 11.78 9.16 0.59
CA LEU A 284 11.39 9.17 2.01
C LEU A 284 10.04 8.47 2.17
N THR A 285 10.07 7.17 2.01
CA THR A 285 8.93 6.26 2.10
C THR A 285 9.41 4.83 2.32
N GLU A 286 8.54 3.86 2.15
CA GLU A 286 8.84 2.45 2.29
C GLU A 286 9.72 1.93 1.12
N CYS A 287 10.68 1.06 1.44
CA CYS A 287 11.70 0.61 0.49
C CYS A 287 11.14 -0.17 -0.70
N GLY A 288 9.98 -0.81 -0.59
CA GLY A 288 9.33 -1.51 -1.71
C GLY A 288 9.05 -0.59 -2.91
N LEU A 289 8.81 0.71 -2.65
CA LEU A 289 8.66 1.67 -3.74
C LEU A 289 9.96 1.87 -4.52
N VAL A 290 11.10 1.90 -3.84
CA VAL A 290 12.41 1.95 -4.50
C VAL A 290 12.62 0.70 -5.34
N GLY A 291 12.30 -0.48 -4.82
CA GLY A 291 12.35 -1.74 -5.57
C GLY A 291 11.50 -1.71 -6.84
N ARG A 292 10.28 -1.17 -6.76
CA ARG A 292 9.44 -0.96 -7.96
C ARG A 292 10.08 0.00 -8.96
N LEU A 293 10.65 1.10 -8.47
CA LEU A 293 11.32 2.07 -9.34
C LEU A 293 12.59 1.50 -10.00
N GLN A 294 13.32 0.63 -9.32
CA GLN A 294 14.46 -0.09 -9.90
C GLN A 294 14.05 -0.99 -11.08
N VAL A 295 12.84 -1.55 -11.05
CA VAL A 295 12.27 -2.30 -12.18
C VAL A 295 11.74 -1.38 -13.27
N GLU A 296 10.96 -0.37 -12.88
CA GLU A 296 10.15 0.42 -13.81
C GLU A 296 10.86 1.67 -14.36
N ALA A 297 11.99 2.06 -13.75
CA ALA A 297 12.87 3.15 -14.17
C ALA A 297 14.34 2.82 -13.85
N PRO A 298 14.91 1.76 -14.45
CA PRO A 298 16.24 1.25 -14.10
C PRO A 298 17.38 2.23 -14.40
N GLU A 299 17.12 3.26 -15.19
CA GLU A 299 18.06 4.34 -15.48
C GLU A 299 18.20 5.37 -14.34
N LYS A 300 17.30 5.33 -13.37
CA LYS A 300 17.32 6.27 -12.24
C LYS A 300 18.20 5.75 -11.11
N ALA A 301 18.94 6.65 -10.46
CA ALA A 301 19.78 6.33 -9.33
C ALA A 301 19.13 6.74 -8.00
N PHE A 302 19.03 5.80 -7.09
CA PHE A 302 18.47 6.00 -5.76
C PHE A 302 19.57 5.92 -4.71
N ILE A 303 19.58 6.87 -3.76
CA ILE A 303 20.44 6.76 -2.59
C ILE A 303 19.68 6.09 -1.44
N GLY A 304 20.39 5.46 -0.51
CA GLY A 304 19.78 4.83 0.66
C GLY A 304 19.09 5.86 1.57
N GLY A 305 18.10 5.42 2.32
CA GLY A 305 17.35 6.27 3.26
C GLY A 305 15.90 5.86 3.46
N CYS A 306 15.35 4.99 2.61
CA CYS A 306 14.01 4.42 2.81
C CYS A 306 13.93 3.57 4.09
N ARG A 307 12.73 3.26 4.53
CA ARG A 307 12.45 2.42 5.72
C ARG A 307 11.56 1.24 5.34
N LEU A 308 11.70 0.14 6.06
CA LEU A 308 10.86 -1.05 5.88
C LEU A 308 9.60 -0.95 6.74
N CYS A 309 8.46 -1.29 6.16
CA CYS A 309 7.21 -1.46 6.90
C CYS A 309 7.14 -2.90 7.44
N PRO A 310 7.20 -3.11 8.77
CA PRO A 310 7.20 -4.46 9.34
C PRO A 310 5.91 -5.23 9.02
N TYR A 311 4.80 -4.55 8.85
CA TYR A 311 3.51 -5.15 8.53
C TYR A 311 3.42 -5.61 7.07
N MET A 312 3.88 -4.79 6.12
CA MET A 312 3.91 -5.16 4.70
C MET A 312 4.84 -6.33 4.43
N LYS A 313 5.97 -6.40 5.17
CA LYS A 313 6.99 -7.46 5.04
C LYS A 313 6.56 -8.80 5.63
N LEU A 314 5.41 -8.89 6.29
CA LEU A 314 4.81 -10.17 6.68
C LEU A 314 4.24 -10.96 5.50
N ASN A 315 3.98 -10.32 4.37
CA ASN A 315 3.55 -11.00 3.16
C ASN A 315 4.72 -11.77 2.53
N SER A 316 4.50 -13.02 2.15
CA SER A 316 5.45 -13.85 1.41
C SER A 316 4.74 -14.69 0.36
N LEU A 317 5.48 -15.22 -0.61
CA LEU A 317 4.93 -16.10 -1.63
C LEU A 317 4.28 -17.35 -1.02
N GLU A 318 4.89 -17.94 0.02
CA GLU A 318 4.35 -19.11 0.72
C GLU A 318 3.00 -18.79 1.36
N LYS A 319 2.90 -17.64 2.04
CA LYS A 319 1.64 -17.21 2.67
C LYS A 319 0.56 -16.89 1.65
N VAL A 320 0.92 -16.33 0.50
CA VAL A 320 -0.01 -16.10 -0.63
C VAL A 320 -0.54 -17.44 -1.16
N ARG A 321 0.35 -18.43 -1.39
CA ARG A 321 -0.05 -19.77 -1.81
C ARG A 321 -1.00 -20.41 -0.79
N ASP A 322 -0.63 -20.39 0.48
CA ASP A 322 -1.39 -21.05 1.54
C ASP A 322 -2.78 -20.39 1.72
N ALA A 323 -2.87 -19.08 1.56
CA ALA A 323 -4.13 -18.35 1.56
C ALA A 323 -5.04 -18.72 0.38
N LEU A 324 -4.49 -19.10 -0.77
CA LEU A 324 -5.26 -19.62 -1.91
C LEU A 324 -5.74 -21.04 -1.67
N ILE A 325 -4.90 -21.91 -1.13
CA ILE A 325 -5.21 -23.35 -0.95
C ILE A 325 -6.22 -23.56 0.18
N ALA A 326 -5.92 -23.04 1.35
CA ALA A 326 -6.70 -23.28 2.57
C ALA A 326 -6.57 -22.09 3.56
N PRO A 327 -7.23 -20.97 3.29
CA PRO A 327 -7.16 -19.83 4.19
C PRO A 327 -7.76 -20.19 5.55
N ARG A 328 -7.06 -19.82 6.63
CA ARG A 328 -7.62 -19.91 7.98
C ARG A 328 -8.81 -18.96 8.12
N PRO A 329 -9.78 -19.24 9.04
CA PRO A 329 -10.93 -18.37 9.24
C PRO A 329 -10.55 -16.90 9.53
N ASP A 330 -9.46 -16.67 10.25
CA ASP A 330 -8.97 -15.32 10.58
C ASP A 330 -8.33 -14.57 9.41
N GLN A 331 -7.94 -15.27 8.35
CA GLN A 331 -7.45 -14.68 7.10
C GLN A 331 -8.58 -14.24 6.15
N ILE A 332 -9.80 -14.74 6.35
CA ILE A 332 -10.96 -14.39 5.53
C ILE A 332 -11.60 -13.11 6.09
N VAL A 333 -11.67 -12.09 5.26
CA VAL A 333 -12.28 -10.81 5.64
C VAL A 333 -13.79 -10.91 5.51
N THR A 334 -14.47 -10.94 6.65
CA THR A 334 -15.94 -11.00 6.74
C THR A 334 -16.58 -9.66 7.03
N GLN A 335 -15.83 -8.72 7.62
CA GLN A 335 -16.34 -7.40 7.97
C GLN A 335 -16.66 -6.60 6.72
N ILE A 336 -17.91 -6.15 6.62
CA ILE A 336 -18.41 -5.45 5.44
C ILE A 336 -18.70 -3.97 5.75
N GLY A 337 -18.70 -3.55 7.00
CA GLY A 337 -19.16 -2.22 7.39
C GLY A 337 -20.67 -2.03 7.08
N ARG A 338 -21.17 -0.81 7.24
CA ARG A 338 -22.54 -0.46 6.82
C ARG A 338 -22.59 -0.34 5.30
N ALA A 339 -23.73 -0.65 4.69
CA ALA A 339 -23.93 -0.52 3.23
C ALA A 339 -23.53 0.89 2.70
N SER A 340 -23.74 1.93 3.50
CA SER A 340 -23.31 3.30 3.22
C SER A 340 -21.80 3.49 3.11
N CYS A 341 -20.95 2.54 3.56
CA CYS A 341 -19.51 2.66 3.41
C CYS A 341 -19.07 2.60 1.93
N ARG A 342 -19.84 1.94 1.05
CA ARG A 342 -19.54 1.89 -0.39
C ARG A 342 -19.59 3.25 -1.07
N GLU A 343 -20.43 4.15 -0.58
CA GLU A 343 -20.58 5.50 -1.13
C GLU A 343 -19.51 6.46 -0.60
N ARG A 344 -18.79 6.06 0.46
CA ARG A 344 -17.81 6.89 1.16
C ARG A 344 -16.35 6.54 0.81
N VAL A 345 -16.10 5.39 0.20
CA VAL A 345 -14.75 4.90 -0.17
C VAL A 345 -14.40 5.16 -1.63
#